data_69cc64c619dc619202a1a4d93366a2a4
#
_entry.id   69cc64c619dc619202a1a4d93366a2a4
#
_cell.length_a   1.000
_cell.length_b   1.000
_cell.length_c   1.000
_cell.angle_alpha   90.00
_cell.angle_beta   90.00
_cell.angle_gamma   90.00
#
_symmetry.space_group_name_H-M   'P 1'
#
loop_
_entity.id
_entity.type
_entity.pdbx_description
1 polymer ?
#
loop_
_entity_poly.entity_id
_entity_poly.type
_entity_poly.pdbx_seq_one_letter_code
_entity_poly.pdbx_strand_id
1 'polypeptide(L)'
;VSTDHRALAGDAALERALTGPADPPLRALPADAAALLRDLAAPPRLGAHLRVVHHAAWEVTEALGGGVEPVFDRSAVLFGAATHDIGKVRHPDELLGPGSRHEEAGHRLLRERGVEERLARFARTHAAWRTEPVELEDLLVSLADKVWKGRREADLEEMLAARLAECAGGRAWEWFLRLDDAVAPVTATADARLAYQSGHAAR
;
A
#
# COMPACT_ATOMS: atom_id res chain seq x y z
N VAL A 1 -7.88 -36.23 4.97
CA VAL A 1 -8.78 -35.43 5.84
C VAL A 1 -8.06 -34.19 6.42
N SER A 2 -6.73 -34.22 6.59
CA SER A 2 -5.97 -33.14 7.25
C SER A 2 -5.72 -31.90 6.38
N THR A 3 -5.65 -32.03 5.05
CA THR A 3 -5.27 -30.94 4.12
C THR A 3 -6.42 -29.94 3.93
N ASP A 4 -7.65 -30.43 3.91
CA ASP A 4 -8.87 -29.64 3.68
C ASP A 4 -9.16 -28.68 4.86
N HIS A 5 -8.99 -29.15 6.10
CA HIS A 5 -9.17 -28.32 7.30
C HIS A 5 -8.14 -27.19 7.42
N ARG A 6 -6.92 -27.40 6.91
CA ARG A 6 -5.86 -26.39 6.95
C ARG A 6 -6.08 -25.30 5.91
N ALA A 7 -6.58 -25.67 4.72
CA ALA A 7 -6.95 -24.73 3.67
C ALA A 7 -8.11 -23.83 4.14
N LEU A 8 -9.20 -24.42 4.64
CA LEU A 8 -10.35 -23.68 5.17
C LEU A 8 -9.99 -22.72 6.32
N ALA A 9 -9.06 -23.14 7.19
CA ALA A 9 -8.59 -22.28 8.27
C ALA A 9 -7.73 -21.10 7.75
N GLY A 10 -6.95 -21.34 6.72
CA GLY A 10 -6.16 -20.31 6.03
C GLY A 10 -7.06 -19.27 5.36
N ASP A 11 -8.07 -19.72 4.64
CA ASP A 11 -9.05 -18.85 3.97
C ASP A 11 -9.80 -17.98 4.97
N ALA A 12 -10.27 -18.55 6.08
CA ALA A 12 -10.94 -17.80 7.13
C ALA A 12 -10.02 -16.79 7.83
N ALA A 13 -8.72 -17.10 7.96
CA ALA A 13 -7.75 -16.18 8.52
C ALA A 13 -7.43 -15.01 7.56
N LEU A 14 -7.33 -15.30 6.26
CA LEU A 14 -7.17 -14.26 5.23
C LEU A 14 -8.41 -13.34 5.20
N GLU A 15 -9.63 -13.90 5.22
CA GLU A 15 -10.85 -13.11 5.26
C GLU A 15 -10.89 -12.17 6.47
N ARG A 16 -10.49 -12.64 7.65
CA ARG A 16 -10.37 -11.75 8.83
C ARG A 16 -9.37 -10.62 8.62
N ALA A 17 -8.26 -10.89 7.94
CA ALA A 17 -7.27 -9.85 7.61
C ALA A 17 -7.80 -8.83 6.61
N LEU A 18 -8.64 -9.26 5.65
CA LEU A 18 -9.17 -8.38 4.60
C LEU A 18 -10.39 -7.58 5.07
N THR A 19 -11.25 -8.15 5.94
CA THR A 19 -12.56 -7.60 6.25
C THR A 19 -12.85 -7.45 7.74
N GLY A 20 -12.04 -8.07 8.61
CA GLY A 20 -12.25 -8.06 10.05
C GLY A 20 -12.24 -6.66 10.67
N PRO A 21 -12.81 -6.51 11.87
CA PRO A 21 -12.78 -5.25 12.60
C PRO A 21 -11.35 -4.84 12.95
N ALA A 22 -11.10 -3.54 12.97
CA ALA A 22 -9.83 -2.94 13.38
C ALA A 22 -10.11 -1.65 14.16
N ASP A 23 -9.19 -1.27 15.01
CA ASP A 23 -9.23 0.00 15.75
C ASP A 23 -7.87 0.72 15.56
N PRO A 24 -7.88 1.87 14.88
CA PRO A 24 -9.02 2.54 14.22
C PRO A 24 -9.60 1.70 13.06
N PRO A 25 -10.85 1.96 12.64
CA PRO A 25 -11.48 1.24 11.54
C PRO A 25 -10.69 1.36 10.25
N LEU A 26 -10.43 0.23 9.59
CA LEU A 26 -9.72 0.18 8.31
C LEU A 26 -10.71 0.01 7.15
N ARG A 27 -10.47 0.70 6.06
CA ARG A 27 -11.24 0.50 4.82
C ARG A 27 -11.01 -0.89 4.25
N ALA A 28 -12.03 -1.40 3.56
CA ALA A 28 -11.87 -2.57 2.72
C ALA A 28 -10.94 -2.27 1.55
N LEU A 29 -10.22 -3.29 1.09
CA LEU A 29 -9.44 -3.19 -0.15
C LEU A 29 -10.36 -3.03 -1.37
N PRO A 30 -9.86 -2.47 -2.50
CA PRO A 30 -10.53 -2.57 -3.78
C PRO A 30 -10.89 -4.03 -4.10
N ALA A 31 -12.07 -4.25 -4.70
CA ALA A 31 -12.61 -5.59 -4.89
C ALA A 31 -11.70 -6.51 -5.72
N ASP A 32 -11.07 -5.95 -6.75
CA ASP A 32 -10.10 -6.62 -7.61
C ASP A 32 -8.81 -7.01 -6.88
N ALA A 33 -8.27 -6.11 -6.05
CA ALA A 33 -7.11 -6.42 -5.21
C ALA A 33 -7.44 -7.50 -4.16
N ALA A 34 -8.59 -7.43 -3.53
CA ALA A 34 -9.04 -8.46 -2.59
C ALA A 34 -9.25 -9.82 -3.28
N ALA A 35 -9.80 -9.84 -4.50
CA ALA A 35 -9.95 -11.05 -5.29
C ALA A 35 -8.60 -11.68 -5.63
N LEU A 36 -7.62 -10.87 -6.07
CA LEU A 36 -6.25 -11.34 -6.33
C LEU A 36 -5.63 -12.02 -5.11
N LEU A 37 -5.78 -11.43 -3.92
CA LEU A 37 -5.23 -12.01 -2.69
C LEU A 37 -5.89 -13.35 -2.32
N ARG A 38 -7.20 -13.48 -2.53
CA ARG A 38 -7.94 -14.74 -2.34
C ARG A 38 -7.48 -15.81 -3.32
N ASP A 39 -7.43 -15.48 -4.60
CA ASP A 39 -7.01 -16.40 -5.67
C ASP A 39 -5.58 -16.92 -5.47
N LEU A 40 -4.74 -16.11 -4.85
CA LEU A 40 -3.36 -16.45 -4.54
C LEU A 40 -3.21 -17.17 -3.19
N ALA A 41 -4.28 -17.37 -2.43
CA ALA A 41 -4.23 -17.84 -1.05
C ALA A 41 -3.16 -17.09 -0.24
N ALA A 42 -3.19 -15.76 -0.32
CA ALA A 42 -2.16 -14.90 0.27
C ALA A 42 -2.06 -15.11 1.79
N PRO A 43 -0.86 -15.04 2.38
CA PRO A 43 -0.72 -15.09 3.83
C PRO A 43 -1.57 -14.00 4.50
N PRO A 44 -2.29 -14.32 5.58
CA PRO A 44 -3.16 -13.34 6.28
C PRO A 44 -2.42 -12.06 6.69
N ARG A 45 -1.16 -12.17 7.08
CA ARG A 45 -0.32 -11.01 7.43
C ARG A 45 -0.06 -10.11 6.23
N LEU A 46 0.07 -10.65 5.02
CA LEU A 46 0.19 -9.86 3.80
C LEU A 46 -1.12 -9.13 3.51
N GLY A 47 -2.25 -9.81 3.62
CA GLY A 47 -3.58 -9.18 3.46
C GLY A 47 -3.78 -8.03 4.44
N ALA A 48 -3.42 -8.22 5.71
CA ALA A 48 -3.48 -7.18 6.74
C ALA A 48 -2.54 -6.00 6.42
N HIS A 49 -1.31 -6.30 5.98
CA HIS A 49 -0.35 -5.27 5.56
C HIS A 49 -0.90 -4.40 4.43
N LEU A 50 -1.34 -5.03 3.35
CA LEU A 50 -1.86 -4.30 2.19
C LEU A 50 -3.11 -3.47 2.54
N ARG A 51 -3.95 -3.97 3.46
CA ARG A 51 -5.12 -3.23 3.94
C ARG A 51 -4.74 -1.98 4.74
N VAL A 52 -3.75 -2.04 5.61
CA VAL A 52 -3.31 -0.86 6.38
C VAL A 52 -2.60 0.17 5.51
N VAL A 53 -1.80 -0.26 4.52
CA VAL A 53 -1.15 0.64 3.55
C VAL A 53 -2.20 1.29 2.65
N HIS A 54 -3.16 0.53 2.15
CA HIS A 54 -4.29 1.05 1.36
C HIS A 54 -5.08 2.10 2.14
N HIS A 55 -5.38 1.85 3.43
CA HIS A 55 -6.08 2.81 4.26
C HIS A 55 -5.26 4.10 4.47
N ALA A 56 -3.95 3.98 4.71
CA ALA A 56 -3.05 5.14 4.80
C ALA A 56 -3.01 5.95 3.48
N ALA A 57 -2.93 5.27 2.33
CA ALA A 57 -3.02 5.91 1.03
C ALA A 57 -4.36 6.64 0.84
N TRP A 58 -5.45 6.03 1.30
CA TRP A 58 -6.77 6.65 1.22
C TRP A 58 -6.83 7.94 2.05
N GLU A 59 -6.36 7.93 3.30
CA GLU A 59 -6.36 9.11 4.18
C GLU A 59 -5.51 10.23 3.59
N VAL A 60 -4.29 9.93 3.14
CA VAL A 60 -3.39 10.94 2.54
C VAL A 60 -4.00 11.52 1.27
N THR A 61 -4.50 10.67 0.36
CA THR A 61 -5.06 11.15 -0.92
C THR A 61 -6.38 11.90 -0.75
N GLU A 62 -7.19 11.56 0.26
CA GLU A 62 -8.40 12.31 0.63
C GLU A 62 -8.05 13.72 1.12
N ALA A 63 -7.08 13.82 2.02
CA ALA A 63 -6.63 15.09 2.57
C ALA A 63 -5.99 16.01 1.50
N LEU A 64 -5.20 15.44 0.58
CA LEU A 64 -4.59 16.20 -0.51
C LEU A 64 -5.60 16.63 -1.59
N GLY A 65 -6.66 15.83 -1.82
CA GLY A 65 -7.71 16.12 -2.81
C GLY A 65 -8.80 17.10 -2.33
N GLY A 66 -8.78 17.51 -1.06
CA GLY A 66 -9.82 18.37 -0.47
C GLY A 66 -9.98 19.72 -1.18
N GLY A 67 -11.02 19.85 -2.03
CA GLY A 67 -11.43 21.12 -2.65
C GLY A 67 -10.86 21.41 -4.05
N VAL A 68 -10.03 20.53 -4.61
CA VAL A 68 -9.48 20.66 -5.98
C VAL A 68 -9.54 19.27 -6.64
N GLU A 69 -9.81 19.20 -7.96
CA GLU A 69 -9.64 17.94 -8.66
C GLU A 69 -8.21 17.42 -8.47
N PRO A 70 -8.03 16.18 -8.01
CA PRO A 70 -6.70 15.66 -7.75
C PRO A 70 -5.91 15.55 -9.05
N VAL A 71 -4.69 16.06 -9.04
CA VAL A 71 -3.75 16.02 -10.18
C VAL A 71 -3.09 14.65 -10.36
N PHE A 72 -3.60 13.64 -9.68
CA PHE A 72 -3.16 12.24 -9.73
C PHE A 72 -4.35 11.29 -9.85
N ASP A 73 -4.13 10.13 -10.44
CA ASP A 73 -5.12 9.04 -10.48
C ASP A 73 -5.22 8.37 -9.10
N ARG A 74 -6.16 8.86 -8.28
CA ARG A 74 -6.43 8.31 -6.95
C ARG A 74 -6.74 6.82 -6.98
N SER A 75 -7.46 6.34 -7.99
CA SER A 75 -7.81 4.93 -8.11
C SER A 75 -6.57 4.08 -8.34
N ALA A 76 -5.63 4.57 -9.17
CA ALA A 76 -4.35 3.91 -9.39
C ALA A 76 -3.51 3.86 -8.10
N VAL A 77 -3.44 4.97 -7.33
CA VAL A 77 -2.74 5.00 -6.04
C VAL A 77 -3.32 3.99 -5.06
N LEU A 78 -4.65 3.93 -4.92
CA LEU A 78 -5.32 3.00 -4.01
C LEU A 78 -5.11 1.54 -4.43
N PHE A 79 -5.18 1.23 -5.71
CA PHE A 79 -4.86 -0.10 -6.22
C PHE A 79 -3.38 -0.44 -5.98
N GLY A 80 -2.47 0.48 -6.28
CA GLY A 80 -1.04 0.32 -6.03
C GLY A 80 -0.74 0.04 -4.56
N ALA A 81 -1.30 0.83 -3.65
CA ALA A 81 -1.16 0.62 -2.21
C ALA A 81 -1.71 -0.75 -1.75
N ALA A 82 -2.77 -1.24 -2.40
CA ALA A 82 -3.38 -2.55 -2.12
C ALA A 82 -2.61 -3.73 -2.70
N THR A 83 -1.62 -3.51 -3.58
CA THR A 83 -0.95 -4.58 -4.34
C THR A 83 0.57 -4.46 -4.41
N HIS A 84 1.19 -3.37 -3.95
CA HIS A 84 2.63 -3.12 -4.09
C HIS A 84 3.51 -4.29 -3.62
N ASP A 85 3.11 -4.95 -2.56
CA ASP A 85 3.83 -6.04 -1.91
C ASP A 85 3.31 -7.45 -2.28
N ILE A 86 2.42 -7.58 -3.27
CA ILE A 86 1.76 -8.84 -3.62
C ILE A 86 2.74 -9.97 -3.97
N GLY A 87 3.93 -9.63 -4.44
CA GLY A 87 4.98 -10.59 -4.74
C GLY A 87 5.52 -11.36 -3.53
N LYS A 88 5.23 -10.91 -2.31
CA LYS A 88 5.54 -11.64 -1.07
C LYS A 88 4.77 -12.96 -0.95
N VAL A 89 3.72 -13.18 -1.74
CA VAL A 89 3.13 -14.51 -1.91
C VAL A 89 4.15 -15.52 -2.45
N ARG A 90 5.05 -15.09 -3.32
CA ARG A 90 6.15 -15.90 -3.90
C ARG A 90 7.40 -15.93 -3.01
N HIS A 91 7.54 -14.92 -2.14
CA HIS A 91 8.68 -14.72 -1.25
C HIS A 91 8.21 -14.48 0.20
N PRO A 92 7.58 -15.49 0.85
CA PRO A 92 6.99 -15.32 2.19
C PRO A 92 8.02 -15.05 3.29
N ASP A 93 9.28 -15.38 3.08
CA ASP A 93 10.40 -15.01 3.94
C ASP A 93 10.58 -13.49 4.07
N GLU A 94 10.23 -12.72 3.02
CA GLU A 94 10.29 -11.25 3.02
C GLU A 94 9.09 -10.56 3.73
N LEU A 95 8.15 -11.35 4.28
CA LEU A 95 7.12 -10.83 5.19
C LEU A 95 7.67 -10.50 6.59
N LEU A 96 8.73 -11.17 7.00
CA LEU A 96 9.33 -11.06 8.34
C LEU A 96 10.79 -10.58 8.31
N GLY A 97 11.39 -10.50 7.13
CA GLY A 97 12.79 -10.13 6.92
C GLY A 97 12.98 -9.15 5.77
N PRO A 98 14.20 -8.63 5.62
CA PRO A 98 14.55 -7.75 4.51
C PRO A 98 14.58 -8.54 3.19
N GLY A 99 14.33 -7.85 2.08
CA GLY A 99 14.43 -8.39 0.72
C GLY A 99 13.70 -7.52 -0.28
N SER A 100 14.06 -7.70 -1.55
CA SER A 100 13.48 -6.97 -2.70
C SER A 100 13.04 -7.90 -3.83
N ARG A 101 13.14 -9.22 -3.66
CA ARG A 101 12.73 -10.19 -4.70
C ARG A 101 11.23 -10.12 -4.99
N HIS A 102 10.44 -9.72 -3.99
CA HIS A 102 8.99 -9.55 -4.14
C HIS A 102 8.62 -8.45 -5.13
N GLU A 103 9.47 -7.44 -5.34
CA GLU A 103 9.19 -6.31 -6.21
C GLU A 103 8.98 -6.76 -7.67
N GLU A 104 9.98 -7.37 -8.26
CA GLU A 104 9.92 -7.91 -9.62
C GLU A 104 8.95 -9.11 -9.73
N ALA A 105 8.89 -9.95 -8.70
CA ALA A 105 7.95 -11.07 -8.66
C ALA A 105 6.49 -10.59 -8.60
N GLY A 106 6.21 -9.51 -7.88
CA GLY A 106 4.89 -8.89 -7.78
C GLY A 106 4.45 -8.26 -9.10
N HIS A 107 5.33 -7.49 -9.73
CA HIS A 107 5.08 -6.92 -11.05
C HIS A 107 4.71 -8.02 -12.06
N ARG A 108 5.54 -9.05 -12.17
CA ARG A 108 5.30 -10.18 -13.09
C ARG A 108 3.98 -10.89 -12.76
N LEU A 109 3.72 -11.15 -11.49
CA LEU A 109 2.48 -11.79 -11.03
C LEU A 109 1.23 -11.00 -11.44
N LEU A 110 1.24 -9.68 -11.27
CA LEU A 110 0.14 -8.82 -11.67
C LEU A 110 -0.06 -8.85 -13.19
N ARG A 111 1.03 -8.80 -13.96
CA ARG A 111 0.96 -8.91 -15.43
C ARG A 111 0.42 -10.26 -15.90
N GLU A 112 0.84 -11.37 -15.28
CA GLU A 112 0.31 -12.72 -15.53
C GLU A 112 -1.20 -12.83 -15.25
N ARG A 113 -1.72 -12.00 -14.34
CA ARG A 113 -3.15 -11.91 -13.99
C ARG A 113 -3.92 -10.88 -14.82
N GLY A 114 -3.31 -10.31 -15.87
CA GLY A 114 -3.95 -9.39 -16.78
C GLY A 114 -4.05 -7.94 -16.28
N VAL A 115 -3.39 -7.61 -15.17
CA VAL A 115 -3.33 -6.23 -14.67
C VAL A 115 -2.51 -5.38 -15.65
N GLU A 116 -3.03 -4.23 -16.03
CA GLU A 116 -2.35 -3.30 -16.93
C GLU A 116 -1.01 -2.82 -16.35
N GLU A 117 -0.03 -2.54 -17.23
CA GLU A 117 1.31 -2.08 -16.83
C GLU A 117 1.26 -0.85 -15.91
N ARG A 118 0.38 0.12 -16.24
CA ARG A 118 0.23 1.34 -15.43
C ARG A 118 -0.15 1.10 -13.97
N LEU A 119 -0.75 -0.06 -13.66
CA LEU A 119 -1.10 -0.49 -12.30
C LEU A 119 -0.13 -1.52 -11.73
N ALA A 120 0.41 -2.41 -12.57
CA ALA A 120 1.35 -3.44 -12.13
C ALA A 120 2.71 -2.87 -11.72
N ARG A 121 3.12 -1.72 -12.29
CA ARG A 121 4.40 -1.07 -12.03
C ARG A 121 4.62 -0.76 -10.55
N PHE A 122 3.57 -0.47 -9.77
CA PHE A 122 3.70 -0.11 -8.35
C PHE A 122 4.41 -1.18 -7.52
N ALA A 123 4.27 -2.46 -7.89
CA ALA A 123 4.98 -3.54 -7.20
C ALA A 123 6.50 -3.40 -7.33
N ARG A 124 7.01 -2.81 -8.42
CA ARG A 124 8.43 -2.60 -8.67
C ARG A 124 8.91 -1.23 -8.23
N THR A 125 8.09 -0.19 -8.37
CA THR A 125 8.51 1.21 -8.20
C THR A 125 8.40 1.72 -6.75
N HIS A 126 7.57 1.10 -5.89
CA HIS A 126 7.29 1.60 -4.53
C HIS A 126 8.54 1.77 -3.63
N ALA A 127 9.63 1.04 -3.91
CA ALA A 127 10.91 1.19 -3.20
C ALA A 127 12.01 1.86 -4.05
N ALA A 128 11.78 2.04 -5.37
CA ALA A 128 12.79 2.50 -6.32
C ALA A 128 12.77 4.02 -6.60
N TRP A 129 12.01 4.81 -5.85
CA TRP A 129 11.78 6.23 -6.09
C TRP A 129 13.05 7.12 -6.08
N ARG A 130 14.18 6.61 -5.55
CA ARG A 130 15.50 7.30 -5.61
C ARG A 130 16.33 6.95 -6.84
N THR A 131 16.06 5.83 -7.50
CA THR A 131 16.95 5.23 -8.50
C THR A 131 16.33 5.13 -9.88
N GLU A 132 15.02 5.21 -10.00
CA GLU A 132 14.29 5.11 -11.25
C GLU A 132 13.39 6.33 -11.47
N PRO A 133 13.09 6.69 -12.73
CA PRO A 133 12.04 7.65 -13.04
C PRO A 133 10.69 7.12 -12.52
N VAL A 134 10.03 7.91 -11.68
CA VAL A 134 8.73 7.56 -11.08
C VAL A 134 7.72 8.68 -11.31
N GLU A 135 6.45 8.30 -11.40
CA GLU A 135 5.33 9.22 -11.52
C GLU A 135 4.83 9.65 -10.14
N LEU A 136 3.92 10.61 -10.10
CA LEU A 136 3.35 11.15 -8.87
C LEU A 136 2.64 10.07 -8.04
N GLU A 137 1.92 9.16 -8.73
CA GLU A 137 1.24 8.03 -8.10
C GLU A 137 2.21 7.06 -7.44
N ASP A 138 3.38 6.81 -8.05
CA ASP A 138 4.43 5.93 -7.47
C ASP A 138 4.97 6.52 -6.16
N LEU A 139 5.17 7.85 -6.12
CA LEU A 139 5.59 8.57 -4.91
C LEU A 139 4.53 8.48 -3.81
N LEU A 140 3.24 8.60 -4.15
CA LEU A 140 2.14 8.49 -3.20
C LEU A 140 2.02 7.07 -2.62
N VAL A 141 2.20 6.03 -3.44
CA VAL A 141 2.24 4.63 -2.95
C VAL A 141 3.47 4.41 -2.06
N SER A 142 4.63 4.92 -2.46
CA SER A 142 5.87 4.85 -1.68
C SER A 142 5.71 5.54 -0.32
N LEU A 143 5.08 6.72 -0.30
CA LEU A 143 4.80 7.45 0.94
C LEU A 143 3.87 6.64 1.86
N ALA A 144 2.77 6.10 1.31
CA ALA A 144 1.82 5.31 2.09
C ALA A 144 2.50 4.10 2.76
N ASP A 145 3.43 3.40 2.05
CA ASP A 145 4.23 2.30 2.62
C ASP A 145 5.19 2.76 3.74
N LYS A 146 5.49 4.02 3.87
CA LYS A 146 6.31 4.51 4.99
C LYS A 146 5.45 4.99 6.16
N VAL A 147 4.47 5.85 5.88
CA VAL A 147 3.73 6.57 6.90
C VAL A 147 2.75 5.68 7.70
N TRP A 148 2.24 4.57 7.14
CA TRP A 148 1.36 3.66 7.86
C TRP A 148 1.97 3.08 9.13
N LYS A 149 3.31 2.96 9.17
CA LYS A 149 4.12 2.46 10.29
C LYS A 149 4.86 3.59 11.03
N GLY A 150 4.45 4.84 10.85
CA GLY A 150 5.01 6.01 11.52
C GLY A 150 6.35 6.49 10.97
N ARG A 151 6.83 5.94 9.85
CA ARG A 151 8.11 6.34 9.27
C ARG A 151 7.93 7.53 8.33
N ARG A 152 8.69 8.59 8.58
CA ARG A 152 8.81 9.78 7.73
C ARG A 152 10.11 9.71 6.93
N GLU A 153 10.05 10.06 5.64
CA GLU A 153 11.18 10.10 4.72
C GLU A 153 11.25 11.49 4.07
N ALA A 154 12.10 12.36 4.63
CA ALA A 154 12.18 13.77 4.22
C ALA A 154 12.39 13.94 2.71
N ASP A 155 13.35 13.21 2.11
CA ASP A 155 13.63 13.31 0.68
C ASP A 155 12.41 12.91 -0.18
N LEU A 156 11.63 11.90 0.24
CA LEU A 156 10.42 11.47 -0.47
C LEU A 156 9.33 12.53 -0.37
N GLU A 157 9.14 13.09 0.81
CA GLU A 157 8.15 14.13 1.08
C GLU A 157 8.48 15.43 0.33
N GLU A 158 9.75 15.84 0.28
CA GLU A 158 10.21 16.99 -0.49
C GLU A 158 10.01 16.77 -2.01
N MET A 159 10.36 15.58 -2.51
CA MET A 159 10.16 15.21 -3.91
C MET A 159 8.67 15.23 -4.27
N LEU A 160 7.82 14.65 -3.42
CA LEU A 160 6.38 14.64 -3.63
C LEU A 160 5.78 16.05 -3.62
N ALA A 161 6.19 16.91 -2.68
CA ALA A 161 5.75 18.29 -2.61
C ALA A 161 6.15 19.09 -3.87
N ALA A 162 7.36 18.88 -4.38
CA ALA A 162 7.81 19.49 -5.62
C ALA A 162 6.97 19.04 -6.83
N ARG A 163 6.71 17.73 -6.95
CA ARG A 163 5.88 17.18 -8.03
C ARG A 163 4.43 17.64 -7.97
N LEU A 164 3.84 17.72 -6.78
CA LEU A 164 2.50 18.29 -6.59
C LEU A 164 2.46 19.75 -7.04
N ALA A 165 3.46 20.55 -6.71
CA ALA A 165 3.56 21.95 -7.16
C ALA A 165 3.72 22.06 -8.68
N GLU A 166 4.48 21.17 -9.31
CA GLU A 166 4.61 21.11 -10.77
C GLU A 166 3.29 20.79 -11.47
N CYS A 167 2.53 19.82 -10.93
CA CYS A 167 1.28 19.35 -11.54
C CYS A 167 0.08 20.26 -11.24
N ALA A 168 -0.05 20.75 -10.01
CA ALA A 168 -1.21 21.51 -9.54
C ALA A 168 -0.98 23.04 -9.48
N GLY A 169 0.27 23.48 -9.67
CA GLY A 169 0.65 24.86 -9.42
C GLY A 169 0.91 25.15 -7.93
N GLY A 170 1.29 26.37 -7.64
CA GLY A 170 1.68 26.79 -6.29
C GLY A 170 3.18 26.57 -6.02
N ARG A 171 3.57 26.70 -4.77
CA ARG A 171 4.97 26.58 -4.36
C ARG A 171 5.19 25.26 -3.62
N ALA A 172 6.33 24.62 -3.81
CA ALA A 172 6.65 23.32 -3.19
C ALA A 172 6.49 23.33 -1.65
N TRP A 173 6.86 24.43 -0.98
CA TRP A 173 6.71 24.52 0.48
C TRP A 173 5.23 24.56 0.95
N GLU A 174 4.31 25.12 0.13
CA GLU A 174 2.86 25.09 0.44
C GLU A 174 2.32 23.66 0.36
N TRP A 175 2.76 22.91 -0.65
CA TRP A 175 2.43 21.49 -0.77
C TRP A 175 3.10 20.65 0.31
N PHE A 176 4.31 21.01 0.73
CA PHE A 176 4.96 20.32 1.85
C PHE A 176 4.16 20.46 3.15
N LEU A 177 3.65 21.65 3.46
CA LEU A 177 2.78 21.87 4.63
C LEU A 177 1.48 21.08 4.52
N ARG A 178 0.82 21.08 3.36
CA ARG A 178 -0.39 20.28 3.13
C ARG A 178 -0.11 18.78 3.27
N LEU A 179 1.02 18.33 2.79
CA LEU A 179 1.45 16.93 2.92
C LEU A 179 1.71 16.57 4.38
N ASP A 180 2.38 17.45 5.13
CA ASP A 180 2.60 17.27 6.57
C ASP A 180 1.29 17.16 7.34
N ASP A 181 0.35 18.06 7.09
CA ASP A 181 -1.01 18.00 7.66
C ASP A 181 -1.75 16.70 7.31
N ALA A 182 -1.58 16.20 6.08
CA ALA A 182 -2.20 14.95 5.63
C ALA A 182 -1.57 13.70 6.27
N VAL A 183 -0.26 13.72 6.50
CA VAL A 183 0.50 12.57 7.02
C VAL A 183 0.46 12.48 8.54
N ALA A 184 0.39 13.61 9.26
CA ALA A 184 0.43 13.66 10.72
C ALA A 184 -0.63 12.74 11.40
N PRO A 185 -1.92 12.77 11.03
CA PRO A 185 -2.93 11.87 11.63
C PRO A 185 -2.68 10.39 11.29
N VAL A 186 -2.12 10.10 10.11
CA VAL A 186 -1.76 8.74 9.71
C VAL A 186 -0.65 8.19 10.60
N THR A 187 0.40 8.95 10.81
CA THR A 187 1.53 8.52 11.65
C THR A 187 1.16 8.42 13.13
N ALA A 188 0.24 9.25 13.60
CA ALA A 188 -0.25 9.22 14.99
C ALA A 188 -0.94 7.89 15.37
N THR A 189 -1.46 7.13 14.40
CA THR A 189 -2.13 5.84 14.61
C THR A 189 -1.27 4.63 14.19
N ALA A 190 0.02 4.82 13.98
CA ALA A 190 0.94 3.79 13.50
C ALA A 190 0.98 2.55 14.40
N ASP A 191 1.04 2.71 15.72
CA ASP A 191 1.10 1.60 16.66
C ASP A 191 -0.11 0.69 16.58
N ALA A 192 -1.30 1.25 16.42
CA ALA A 192 -2.54 0.48 16.24
C ALA A 192 -2.52 -0.33 14.93
N ARG A 193 -2.02 0.26 13.84
CA ARG A 193 -1.88 -0.43 12.54
C ARG A 193 -0.82 -1.53 12.60
N LEU A 194 0.30 -1.29 13.27
CA LEU A 194 1.33 -2.31 13.50
C LEU A 194 0.79 -3.47 14.34
N ALA A 195 0.01 -3.18 15.39
CA ALA A 195 -0.66 -4.19 16.21
C ALA A 195 -1.66 -5.01 15.38
N TYR A 196 -2.48 -4.33 14.55
CA TYR A 196 -3.39 -5.02 13.63
C TYR A 196 -2.65 -5.98 12.71
N GLN A 197 -1.64 -5.52 11.96
CA GLN A 197 -0.87 -6.37 11.06
C GLN A 197 -0.22 -7.54 11.79
N SER A 198 0.40 -7.30 12.95
CA SER A 198 1.12 -8.33 13.70
C SER A 198 0.21 -9.38 14.32
N GLY A 199 -1.05 -9.07 14.53
CA GLY A 199 -2.07 -10.01 14.99
C GLY A 199 -2.45 -11.09 13.96
N HIS A 200 -1.96 -10.99 12.71
CA HIS A 200 -2.23 -11.94 11.62
C HIS A 200 -1.03 -12.83 11.32
N ALA A 201 -1.30 -14.12 11.01
CA ALA A 201 -0.26 -15.09 10.73
C ALA A 201 0.47 -14.82 9.41
N ALA A 202 1.78 -15.06 9.39
CA ALA A 202 2.63 -14.92 8.20
C ALA A 202 2.61 -16.18 7.29
N ARG A 203 1.94 -17.25 7.74
CA ARG A 203 1.78 -18.53 7.00
C ARG A 203 0.40 -19.09 7.23
#